data_aa6de6fe02a21abaefab4dfbcc30e4e4
#
_entry.id   aa6de6fe02a21abaefab4dfbcc30e4e4
#
_cell.length_a   1.000
_cell.length_b   1.000
_cell.length_c   1.000
_cell.angle_alpha   90.00
_cell.angle_beta   90.00
_cell.angle_gamma   90.00
#
_symmetry.space_group_name_H-M   'P 1'
#
loop_
_entity.id
_entity.type
_entity.pdbx_description
1 polymer ?
#
loop_
_entity_poly.entity_id
_entity_poly.type
_entity_poly.pdbx_seq_one_letter_code
_entity_poly.pdbx_strand_id
1 'polypeptide(L)'
;PNADAALRAYLDAFKADDYNTMHSLLSKPSQDANPLENFAVRNRDALNVMSAGSFDYEVLSSLVNPYSAEVAFRITYHTALVGDIQRDMVARFSLENGQWKLNWEDGLILPELAGGNVLQMDYSVPSRGNIYDSDGDVLAAQATAYAFQVDPGNVTEDSLGTLISEVWNLCGISMEGLAQEIASTPAGFAIPLCQASEQESQRIRSIAPSGLQWTEYTSRYYFEQGVGSHVVGYTQLIPAEEFETYRRLGYRGDEIVGRAGIEQWAEQYLSGQHGGTLYVVNPSTNTIVTKVGESQPKAADAVYLTIDRNLQYYTEQAIKGFTGAAVVLERDTGRVLAMASSPDFDSNAFQANPIQAGQLAELIPGSLLNRAAQGQYPLGSVFKIITMAAGMESGLFEAASTLDCQYDWTGLSDTVRHDWTWQHCEDRRARGQDCDTPDSIPSGVLTLPEGLMRSCNPFFWQIGLTLFQNNRANDIANMARAFGLGSATGIEQIAEESGRIVDPPSAIDMVNQAIGQGEVQVTPLQVARFIAA
;
A
#
# COMPACT_ATOMS: atom_id res chain seq x y z
N PRO A 1 9.23 -46.63 -23.83
CA PRO A 1 9.12 -45.19 -23.61
C PRO A 1 7.97 -44.66 -24.46
N ASN A 2 7.15 -43.78 -23.90
CA ASN A 2 5.98 -43.17 -24.56
C ASN A 2 6.35 -41.73 -24.99
N ALA A 3 6.26 -41.42 -26.27
CA ALA A 3 6.57 -40.08 -26.80
C ALA A 3 5.59 -39.02 -26.29
N ASP A 4 4.31 -39.36 -26.12
CA ASP A 4 3.30 -38.46 -25.54
C ASP A 4 3.66 -38.08 -24.10
N ALA A 5 4.17 -39.04 -23.32
CA ALA A 5 4.61 -38.75 -21.94
C ALA A 5 5.83 -37.82 -21.93
N ALA A 6 6.75 -37.95 -22.92
CA ALA A 6 7.88 -37.04 -23.03
C ALA A 6 7.44 -35.61 -23.40
N LEU A 7 6.45 -35.46 -24.29
CA LEU A 7 5.87 -34.15 -24.62
C LEU A 7 5.18 -33.51 -23.39
N ARG A 8 4.36 -34.32 -22.70
CA ARG A 8 3.68 -33.82 -21.47
C ARG A 8 4.68 -33.34 -20.43
N ALA A 9 5.74 -34.12 -20.16
CA ALA A 9 6.79 -33.72 -19.24
C ALA A 9 7.47 -32.40 -19.63
N TYR A 10 7.68 -32.17 -20.93
CA TYR A 10 8.24 -30.93 -21.45
C TYR A 10 7.26 -29.76 -21.28
N LEU A 11 5.98 -29.92 -21.65
CA LEU A 11 4.97 -28.87 -21.55
C LEU A 11 4.58 -28.56 -20.09
N ASP A 12 4.57 -29.58 -19.22
CA ASP A 12 4.34 -29.38 -17.79
C ASP A 12 5.49 -28.60 -17.15
N ALA A 13 6.75 -28.88 -17.54
CA ALA A 13 7.90 -28.10 -17.11
C ALA A 13 7.84 -26.65 -17.65
N PHE A 14 7.40 -26.47 -18.90
CA PHE A 14 7.18 -25.15 -19.50
C PHE A 14 6.09 -24.36 -18.75
N LYS A 15 5.00 -25.03 -18.37
CA LYS A 15 3.90 -24.41 -17.58
C LYS A 15 4.35 -24.00 -16.19
N ALA A 16 5.39 -24.65 -15.65
CA ALA A 16 5.98 -24.35 -14.35
C ALA A 16 7.19 -23.38 -14.41
N ASP A 17 7.50 -22.82 -15.59
CA ASP A 17 8.72 -22.02 -15.84
C ASP A 17 10.04 -22.77 -15.45
N ASP A 18 10.01 -24.12 -15.45
CA ASP A 18 11.18 -24.96 -15.15
C ASP A 18 12.01 -25.23 -16.42
N TYR A 19 12.73 -24.20 -16.85
CA TYR A 19 13.58 -24.26 -18.05
C TYR A 19 14.74 -25.24 -17.91
N ASN A 20 15.18 -25.57 -16.70
CA ASN A 20 16.21 -26.60 -16.47
C ASN A 20 15.70 -27.99 -16.87
N THR A 21 14.53 -28.35 -16.37
CA THR A 21 13.88 -29.63 -16.74
C THR A 21 13.55 -29.64 -18.21
N MET A 22 12.95 -28.57 -18.80
CA MET A 22 12.69 -28.47 -20.24
C MET A 22 13.96 -28.77 -21.06
N HIS A 23 15.08 -28.09 -20.77
CA HIS A 23 16.34 -28.26 -21.48
C HIS A 23 16.91 -29.67 -21.34
N SER A 24 16.78 -30.32 -20.20
CA SER A 24 17.22 -31.69 -19.97
C SER A 24 16.46 -32.71 -20.81
N LEU A 25 15.25 -32.38 -21.23
CA LEU A 25 14.39 -33.23 -22.08
C LEU A 25 14.70 -33.08 -23.58
N LEU A 26 15.53 -32.11 -23.98
CA LEU A 26 15.95 -31.91 -25.37
C LEU A 26 16.91 -32.99 -25.83
N SER A 27 16.94 -33.24 -27.14
CA SER A 27 17.97 -34.04 -27.80
C SER A 27 19.34 -33.38 -27.67
N LYS A 28 20.40 -34.17 -27.69
CA LYS A 28 21.77 -33.64 -27.57
C LYS A 28 22.09 -32.58 -28.63
N PRO A 29 21.74 -32.74 -29.93
CA PRO A 29 21.93 -31.68 -30.92
C PRO A 29 21.16 -30.40 -30.59
N SER A 30 19.95 -30.50 -30.03
CA SER A 30 19.15 -29.31 -29.62
C SER A 30 19.75 -28.60 -28.41
N GLN A 31 20.29 -29.36 -27.43
CA GLN A 31 21.00 -28.76 -26.29
C GLN A 31 22.28 -28.02 -26.71
N ASP A 32 23.05 -28.62 -27.63
CA ASP A 32 24.30 -28.04 -28.12
C ASP A 32 24.06 -26.78 -28.97
N ALA A 33 22.96 -26.75 -29.73
CA ALA A 33 22.55 -25.59 -30.52
C ALA A 33 21.94 -24.47 -29.67
N ASN A 34 21.33 -24.81 -28.53
CA ASN A 34 20.61 -23.88 -27.66
C ASN A 34 21.10 -24.03 -26.22
N PRO A 35 22.21 -23.38 -25.81
CA PRO A 35 22.66 -23.38 -24.42
C PRO A 35 21.54 -22.98 -23.47
N LEU A 36 21.51 -23.57 -22.26
CA LEU A 36 20.41 -23.43 -21.28
C LEU A 36 20.00 -21.99 -21.07
N GLU A 37 20.95 -21.07 -20.89
CA GLU A 37 20.67 -19.66 -20.65
C GLU A 37 19.89 -19.04 -21.82
N ASN A 38 20.34 -19.22 -23.04
CA ASN A 38 19.68 -18.68 -24.24
C ASN A 38 18.30 -19.32 -24.46
N PHE A 39 18.20 -20.64 -24.23
CA PHE A 39 16.94 -21.37 -24.31
C PHE A 39 15.92 -20.85 -23.28
N ALA A 40 16.33 -20.65 -22.02
CA ALA A 40 15.47 -20.12 -20.96
C ALA A 40 14.99 -18.70 -21.29
N VAL A 41 15.90 -17.81 -21.68
CA VAL A 41 15.58 -16.43 -22.08
C VAL A 41 14.58 -16.45 -23.24
N ARG A 42 14.84 -17.26 -24.28
CA ARG A 42 13.99 -17.31 -25.47
C ARG A 42 12.54 -17.70 -25.16
N ASN A 43 12.35 -18.74 -24.32
CA ASN A 43 11.03 -19.21 -23.95
C ASN A 43 10.32 -18.20 -23.02
N ARG A 44 11.03 -17.68 -22.02
CA ARG A 44 10.49 -16.69 -21.07
C ARG A 44 10.10 -15.39 -21.76
N ASP A 45 10.97 -14.86 -22.61
CA ASP A 45 10.69 -13.60 -23.32
C ASP A 45 9.49 -13.73 -24.26
N ALA A 46 9.32 -14.90 -24.89
CA ALA A 46 8.13 -15.13 -25.71
C ALA A 46 6.85 -15.06 -24.89
N LEU A 47 6.78 -15.70 -23.71
CA LEU A 47 5.63 -15.61 -22.81
C LEU A 47 5.39 -14.18 -22.31
N ASN A 48 6.47 -13.48 -21.95
CA ASN A 48 6.39 -12.10 -21.46
C ASN A 48 5.90 -11.13 -22.54
N VAL A 49 6.40 -11.24 -23.78
CA VAL A 49 5.97 -10.41 -24.91
C VAL A 49 4.52 -10.71 -25.32
N MET A 50 4.10 -11.98 -25.26
CA MET A 50 2.69 -12.34 -25.47
C MET A 50 1.78 -11.88 -24.32
N SER A 51 2.33 -11.46 -23.19
CA SER A 51 1.59 -11.26 -21.94
C SER A 51 0.81 -12.51 -21.54
N ALA A 52 1.41 -13.70 -21.71
CA ALA A 52 0.79 -14.98 -21.44
C ALA A 52 0.94 -15.34 -19.95
N GLY A 53 -0.14 -15.24 -19.19
CA GLY A 53 -0.18 -15.61 -17.77
C GLY A 53 -0.21 -17.13 -17.55
N SER A 54 -0.76 -17.88 -18.51
CA SER A 54 -0.84 -19.34 -18.47
C SER A 54 -1.09 -19.88 -19.88
N PHE A 55 -0.99 -21.21 -20.01
CA PHE A 55 -1.44 -21.91 -21.22
C PHE A 55 -1.99 -23.28 -20.88
N ASP A 56 -2.82 -23.81 -21.78
CA ASP A 56 -3.31 -25.19 -21.77
C ASP A 56 -2.84 -25.92 -23.02
N TYR A 57 -2.73 -27.26 -22.94
CA TYR A 57 -2.36 -28.07 -24.08
C TYR A 57 -3.16 -29.36 -24.14
N GLU A 58 -3.32 -29.88 -25.36
CA GLU A 58 -3.97 -31.14 -25.67
C GLU A 58 -3.12 -31.94 -26.68
N VAL A 59 -2.81 -33.20 -26.36
CA VAL A 59 -2.16 -34.10 -27.31
C VAL A 59 -3.21 -34.66 -28.27
N LEU A 60 -3.03 -34.43 -29.57
CA LEU A 60 -3.99 -34.78 -30.60
C LEU A 60 -3.72 -36.17 -31.21
N SER A 61 -2.46 -36.47 -31.53
CA SER A 61 -2.06 -37.76 -32.11
C SER A 61 -0.56 -37.99 -31.97
N SER A 62 -0.12 -39.24 -32.06
CA SER A 62 1.28 -39.56 -32.13
C SER A 62 1.58 -40.61 -33.20
N LEU A 63 2.72 -40.40 -33.88
CA LEU A 63 3.29 -41.36 -34.85
C LEU A 63 4.67 -41.77 -34.33
N VAL A 64 4.84 -43.06 -34.02
CA VAL A 64 6.08 -43.58 -33.43
C VAL A 64 6.73 -44.53 -34.37
N ASN A 65 7.97 -44.27 -34.75
CA ASN A 65 8.87 -45.13 -35.51
C ASN A 65 9.98 -45.67 -34.58
N PRO A 66 10.79 -46.64 -35.01
CA PRO A 66 11.81 -47.24 -34.13
C PRO A 66 12.81 -46.27 -33.49
N TYR A 67 13.13 -45.16 -34.16
CA TYR A 67 14.14 -44.18 -33.69
C TYR A 67 13.66 -42.72 -33.70
N SER A 68 12.43 -42.46 -34.18
CA SER A 68 11.84 -41.13 -34.24
C SER A 68 10.37 -41.18 -33.87
N ALA A 69 9.85 -40.08 -33.32
CA ALA A 69 8.42 -39.91 -33.09
C ALA A 69 7.98 -38.47 -33.42
N GLU A 70 6.74 -38.35 -33.87
CA GLU A 70 6.06 -37.09 -34.06
C GLU A 70 4.80 -37.09 -33.20
N VAL A 71 4.63 -36.05 -32.38
CA VAL A 71 3.46 -35.90 -31.52
C VAL A 71 2.79 -34.57 -31.89
N ALA A 72 1.59 -34.66 -32.44
CA ALA A 72 0.77 -33.50 -32.73
C ALA A 72 0.03 -33.07 -31.43
N PHE A 73 0.06 -31.79 -31.17
CA PHE A 73 -0.60 -31.22 -30.01
C PHE A 73 -1.15 -29.83 -30.31
N ARG A 74 -2.15 -29.43 -29.54
CA ARG A 74 -2.71 -28.08 -29.52
C ARG A 74 -2.23 -27.38 -28.29
N ILE A 75 -1.80 -26.14 -28.41
CA ILE A 75 -1.53 -25.23 -27.27
C ILE A 75 -2.44 -24.03 -27.39
N THR A 76 -2.93 -23.55 -26.23
CA THR A 76 -3.73 -22.32 -26.10
C THR A 76 -3.08 -21.47 -25.06
N TYR A 77 -2.45 -20.37 -25.46
CA TYR A 77 -1.91 -19.36 -24.56
C TYR A 77 -3.02 -18.41 -24.14
N HIS A 78 -3.22 -18.22 -22.84
CA HIS A 78 -4.15 -17.24 -22.26
C HIS A 78 -3.40 -15.95 -22.03
N THR A 79 -3.61 -14.97 -22.91
CA THR A 79 -2.88 -13.70 -22.86
C THR A 79 -3.74 -12.59 -22.24
N ALA A 80 -3.10 -11.69 -21.49
CA ALA A 80 -3.79 -10.57 -20.87
C ALA A 80 -4.25 -9.51 -21.89
N LEU A 81 -3.56 -9.40 -23.05
CA LEU A 81 -3.82 -8.33 -24.02
C LEU A 81 -4.61 -8.78 -25.23
N VAL A 82 -4.17 -9.83 -25.92
CA VAL A 82 -4.71 -10.15 -27.25
C VAL A 82 -5.65 -11.36 -27.26
N GLY A 83 -6.08 -11.80 -26.07
CA GLY A 83 -6.95 -12.97 -25.92
C GLY A 83 -6.21 -14.29 -26.08
N ASP A 84 -6.96 -15.35 -26.33
CA ASP A 84 -6.39 -16.69 -26.47
C ASP A 84 -5.69 -16.86 -27.82
N ILE A 85 -4.44 -17.32 -27.76
CA ILE A 85 -3.67 -17.69 -28.98
C ILE A 85 -3.61 -19.20 -29.05
N GLN A 86 -4.32 -19.79 -29.98
CA GLN A 86 -4.37 -21.24 -30.18
C GLN A 86 -3.58 -21.65 -31.41
N ARG A 87 -2.73 -22.69 -31.29
CA ARG A 87 -1.96 -23.28 -32.42
C ARG A 87 -1.91 -24.78 -32.30
N ASP A 88 -2.03 -25.43 -33.45
CA ASP A 88 -1.75 -26.87 -33.63
C ASP A 88 -0.31 -27.02 -34.09
N MET A 89 0.46 -27.83 -33.38
CA MET A 89 1.90 -28.00 -33.57
C MET A 89 2.30 -29.46 -33.57
N VAL A 90 3.50 -29.75 -34.08
CA VAL A 90 4.07 -31.09 -34.07
C VAL A 90 5.45 -31.07 -33.41
N ALA A 91 5.56 -31.76 -32.30
CA ALA A 91 6.83 -32.00 -31.62
C ALA A 91 7.51 -33.22 -32.19
N ARG A 92 8.80 -33.11 -32.58
CA ARG A 92 9.61 -34.19 -33.12
C ARG A 92 10.59 -34.70 -32.09
N PHE A 93 10.68 -36.03 -31.98
CA PHE A 93 11.52 -36.68 -30.97
C PHE A 93 12.51 -37.64 -31.66
N SER A 94 13.70 -37.75 -31.08
CA SER A 94 14.70 -38.77 -31.37
C SER A 94 14.84 -39.71 -30.19
N LEU A 95 15.08 -41.00 -30.43
CA LEU A 95 15.33 -41.97 -29.36
C LEU A 95 16.81 -41.98 -29.01
N GLU A 96 17.16 -41.46 -27.85
CA GLU A 96 18.53 -41.40 -27.32
C GLU A 96 18.62 -42.20 -26.02
N ASN A 97 19.51 -43.17 -25.96
CA ASN A 97 19.72 -44.04 -24.79
C ASN A 97 18.41 -44.63 -24.20
N GLY A 98 17.48 -45.00 -25.06
CA GLY A 98 16.20 -45.58 -24.69
C GLY A 98 15.16 -44.54 -24.15
N GLN A 99 15.41 -43.27 -24.30
CA GLN A 99 14.50 -42.17 -23.93
C GLN A 99 14.16 -41.32 -25.15
N TRP A 100 12.91 -40.88 -25.25
CA TRP A 100 12.50 -39.89 -26.24
C TRP A 100 12.99 -38.50 -25.83
N LYS A 101 13.78 -37.88 -26.72
CA LYS A 101 14.35 -36.53 -26.55
C LYS A 101 13.79 -35.59 -27.61
N LEU A 102 13.38 -34.41 -27.20
CA LEU A 102 12.74 -33.42 -28.07
C LEU A 102 13.76 -32.71 -28.97
N ASN A 103 13.50 -32.75 -30.28
CA ASN A 103 14.22 -31.91 -31.24
C ASN A 103 13.60 -30.54 -31.25
N TRP A 104 14.19 -29.64 -30.47
CA TRP A 104 13.61 -28.32 -30.21
C TRP A 104 13.97 -27.30 -31.30
N GLU A 105 12.99 -26.47 -31.64
CA GLU A 105 13.11 -25.30 -32.50
C GLU A 105 12.16 -24.22 -32.03
N ASP A 106 12.40 -22.93 -32.37
CA ASP A 106 11.56 -21.77 -31.98
C ASP A 106 10.08 -21.96 -32.35
N GLY A 107 9.81 -22.70 -33.44
CA GLY A 107 8.45 -23.03 -33.86
C GLY A 107 7.64 -23.84 -32.85
N LEU A 108 8.27 -24.41 -31.81
CA LEU A 108 7.58 -25.10 -30.71
C LEU A 108 7.06 -24.15 -29.64
N ILE A 109 7.42 -22.87 -29.68
CA ILE A 109 6.76 -21.82 -28.91
C ILE A 109 5.54 -21.32 -29.69
N LEU A 110 5.76 -20.82 -30.89
CA LEU A 110 4.75 -20.50 -31.91
C LEU A 110 5.29 -20.81 -33.28
N PRO A 111 4.51 -21.44 -34.19
CA PRO A 111 4.98 -21.82 -35.52
C PRO A 111 5.60 -20.67 -36.33
N GLU A 112 5.09 -19.44 -36.09
CA GLU A 112 5.53 -18.23 -36.78
C GLU A 112 6.93 -17.76 -36.35
N LEU A 113 7.46 -18.26 -35.22
CA LEU A 113 8.80 -17.96 -34.74
C LEU A 113 9.89 -18.79 -35.44
N ALA A 114 9.51 -19.79 -36.22
CA ALA A 114 10.45 -20.58 -36.99
C ALA A 114 11.35 -19.69 -37.88
N GLY A 115 12.65 -20.02 -37.94
CA GLY A 115 13.63 -19.24 -38.71
C GLY A 115 14.19 -18.04 -37.99
N GLY A 116 14.03 -17.97 -36.67
CA GLY A 116 14.62 -16.92 -35.82
C GLY A 116 13.80 -15.64 -35.76
N ASN A 117 12.54 -15.67 -36.16
CA ASN A 117 11.61 -14.53 -35.96
C ASN A 117 11.37 -14.28 -34.48
N VAL A 118 10.99 -13.05 -34.11
CA VAL A 118 10.73 -12.63 -32.76
C VAL A 118 9.32 -12.03 -32.61
N LEU A 119 8.79 -12.10 -31.39
CA LEU A 119 7.54 -11.40 -31.04
C LEU A 119 7.82 -9.94 -30.71
N GLN A 120 6.90 -9.09 -31.09
CA GLN A 120 6.88 -7.68 -30.71
C GLN A 120 5.45 -7.27 -30.38
N MET A 121 5.26 -6.68 -29.18
CA MET A 121 4.00 -6.11 -28.77
C MET A 121 4.04 -4.59 -28.96
N ASP A 122 3.07 -4.07 -29.69
CA ASP A 122 2.77 -2.65 -29.75
C ASP A 122 1.65 -2.36 -28.76
N TYR A 123 2.01 -1.71 -27.64
CA TYR A 123 1.11 -1.48 -26.51
C TYR A 123 0.27 -0.24 -26.71
N SER A 124 -1.00 -0.32 -26.33
CA SER A 124 -1.92 0.80 -26.21
C SER A 124 -2.36 0.92 -24.74
N VAL A 125 -1.75 1.86 -24.03
CA VAL A 125 -1.95 2.06 -22.60
C VAL A 125 -2.91 3.23 -22.38
N PRO A 126 -4.06 3.05 -21.71
CA PRO A 126 -4.95 4.14 -21.39
C PRO A 126 -4.34 5.05 -20.31
N SER A 127 -4.81 6.30 -20.26
CA SER A 127 -4.46 7.19 -19.15
C SER A 127 -5.06 6.68 -17.85
N ARG A 128 -4.30 6.78 -16.76
CA ARG A 128 -4.73 6.35 -15.43
C ARG A 128 -5.93 7.15 -14.95
N GLY A 129 -6.94 6.50 -14.38
CA GLY A 129 -8.16 7.11 -13.88
C GLY A 129 -7.92 8.05 -12.68
N ASN A 130 -8.79 9.01 -12.50
CA ASN A 130 -8.69 9.98 -11.42
C ASN A 130 -9.29 9.45 -10.12
N ILE A 131 -8.81 10.01 -8.99
CA ILE A 131 -9.38 9.80 -7.66
C ILE A 131 -9.99 11.13 -7.21
N TYR A 132 -11.25 11.10 -6.84
CA TYR A 132 -12.04 12.24 -6.40
C TYR A 132 -12.49 12.05 -4.95
N ASP A 133 -12.72 13.15 -4.28
CA ASP A 133 -13.37 13.20 -2.97
C ASP A 133 -14.90 13.04 -3.07
N SER A 134 -15.61 13.21 -1.95
CA SER A 134 -17.06 13.09 -1.86
C SER A 134 -17.83 14.15 -2.68
N ASP A 135 -17.24 15.30 -2.92
CA ASP A 135 -17.84 16.43 -3.64
C ASP A 135 -17.43 16.48 -5.13
N GLY A 136 -16.52 15.58 -5.54
CA GLY A 136 -15.97 15.52 -6.88
C GLY A 136 -14.72 16.38 -7.08
N ASP A 137 -14.14 16.86 -6.01
CA ASP A 137 -12.84 17.54 -6.03
C ASP A 137 -11.71 16.53 -6.23
N VAL A 138 -10.72 16.91 -7.03
CA VAL A 138 -9.64 16.00 -7.40
C VAL A 138 -8.67 15.80 -6.23
N LEU A 139 -8.40 14.53 -5.88
CA LEU A 139 -7.34 14.12 -4.97
C LEU A 139 -6.08 13.68 -5.73
N ALA A 140 -6.26 12.91 -6.81
CA ALA A 140 -5.18 12.51 -7.69
C ALA A 140 -5.65 12.41 -9.15
N ALA A 141 -4.90 12.99 -10.07
CA ALA A 141 -5.22 12.98 -11.51
C ALA A 141 -3.95 13.03 -12.37
N GLN A 142 -4.11 12.71 -13.66
CA GLN A 142 -3.12 13.10 -14.65
C GLN A 142 -3.21 14.63 -14.83
N ALA A 143 -2.11 15.32 -14.58
CA ALA A 143 -2.04 16.77 -14.65
C ALA A 143 -0.74 17.22 -15.31
N THR A 144 -0.76 18.42 -15.87
CA THR A 144 0.48 19.11 -16.25
C THR A 144 1.25 19.46 -14.98
N ALA A 145 2.50 19.01 -14.92
CA ALA A 145 3.44 19.30 -13.88
C ALA A 145 4.72 19.91 -14.47
N TYR A 146 5.46 20.59 -13.63
CA TYR A 146 6.70 21.27 -14.00
C TYR A 146 7.82 20.80 -13.09
N ALA A 147 8.87 20.21 -13.68
CA ALA A 147 10.10 19.88 -12.97
C ALA A 147 11.02 21.09 -13.00
N PHE A 148 11.34 21.62 -11.83
CA PHE A 148 12.19 22.80 -11.68
C PHE A 148 13.64 22.42 -11.39
N GLN A 149 14.55 23.19 -11.96
CA GLN A 149 16.00 23.11 -11.70
C GLN A 149 16.63 24.49 -11.75
N VAL A 150 17.78 24.65 -11.13
CA VAL A 150 18.61 25.86 -11.23
C VAL A 150 19.86 25.56 -12.02
N ASP A 151 20.15 26.41 -12.99
CA ASP A 151 21.48 26.49 -13.62
C ASP A 151 22.28 27.59 -12.93
N PRO A 152 23.29 27.25 -12.08
CA PRO A 152 24.09 28.23 -11.34
C PRO A 152 24.81 29.23 -12.25
N GLY A 153 25.20 28.81 -13.46
CA GLY A 153 25.87 29.66 -14.41
C GLY A 153 25.02 30.82 -14.95
N ASN A 154 23.70 30.71 -14.82
CA ASN A 154 22.76 31.72 -15.29
C ASN A 154 22.08 32.49 -14.12
N VAL A 155 22.48 32.26 -12.87
CA VAL A 155 21.99 33.03 -11.72
C VAL A 155 22.72 34.36 -11.62
N THR A 156 21.97 35.47 -11.61
CA THR A 156 22.54 36.81 -11.40
C THR A 156 22.48 37.23 -9.94
N GLU A 157 23.38 38.10 -9.47
CA GLU A 157 23.36 38.60 -8.09
C GLU A 157 22.03 39.25 -7.73
N ASP A 158 21.44 40.01 -8.66
CA ASP A 158 20.14 40.68 -8.45
C ASP A 158 18.95 39.69 -8.36
N SER A 159 19.05 38.53 -8.98
CA SER A 159 17.99 37.53 -9.00
C SER A 159 18.13 36.49 -7.87
N LEU A 160 19.28 36.31 -7.26
CA LEU A 160 19.56 35.25 -6.30
C LEU A 160 18.60 35.28 -5.10
N GLY A 161 18.39 36.44 -4.52
CA GLY A 161 17.46 36.58 -3.36
C GLY A 161 16.02 36.20 -3.72
N THR A 162 15.54 36.64 -4.89
CA THR A 162 14.21 36.29 -5.39
C THR A 162 14.10 34.80 -5.69
N LEU A 163 15.10 34.24 -6.38
CA LEU A 163 15.15 32.81 -6.71
C LEU A 163 15.05 31.95 -5.44
N ILE A 164 15.90 32.20 -4.45
CA ILE A 164 15.94 31.44 -3.21
C ILE A 164 14.60 31.56 -2.45
N SER A 165 14.03 32.77 -2.39
CA SER A 165 12.75 33.00 -1.72
C SER A 165 11.58 32.27 -2.41
N GLU A 166 11.51 32.33 -3.73
CA GLU A 166 10.43 31.65 -4.48
C GLU A 166 10.59 30.13 -4.48
N VAL A 167 11.83 29.62 -4.51
CA VAL A 167 12.10 28.18 -4.38
C VAL A 167 11.76 27.70 -2.96
N TRP A 168 12.08 28.47 -1.91
CA TRP A 168 11.62 28.15 -0.56
C TRP A 168 10.09 28.07 -0.48
N ASN A 169 9.38 29.04 -1.04
CA ASN A 169 7.93 29.09 -1.01
C ASN A 169 7.29 27.92 -1.78
N LEU A 170 7.88 27.50 -2.90
CA LEU A 170 7.34 26.43 -3.74
C LEU A 170 7.78 25.03 -3.30
N CYS A 171 9.07 24.88 -3.01
CA CYS A 171 9.71 23.57 -2.83
C CYS A 171 10.04 23.25 -1.37
N GLY A 172 9.93 24.21 -0.44
CA GLY A 172 10.34 24.02 0.96
C GLY A 172 11.83 23.84 1.19
N ILE A 173 12.67 24.04 0.15
CA ILE A 173 14.13 23.89 0.26
C ILE A 173 14.70 25.06 1.06
N SER A 174 15.54 24.79 2.07
CA SER A 174 16.07 25.82 2.94
C SER A 174 16.87 26.88 2.14
N MET A 175 16.63 28.16 2.45
CA MET A 175 17.26 29.29 1.74
C MET A 175 18.79 29.23 1.82
N GLU A 176 19.33 28.89 3.00
CA GLU A 176 20.76 28.77 3.23
C GLU A 176 21.37 27.58 2.48
N GLY A 177 20.69 26.41 2.51
CA GLY A 177 21.12 25.21 1.80
C GLY A 177 21.19 25.42 0.29
N LEU A 178 20.13 26.00 -0.30
CA LEU A 178 20.12 26.30 -1.73
C LEU A 178 21.18 27.33 -2.14
N ALA A 179 21.37 28.39 -1.33
CA ALA A 179 22.43 29.38 -1.60
C ALA A 179 23.83 28.76 -1.60
N GLN A 180 24.09 27.86 -0.66
CA GLN A 180 25.37 27.15 -0.57
C GLN A 180 25.56 26.20 -1.76
N GLU A 181 24.51 25.50 -2.16
CA GLU A 181 24.56 24.57 -3.30
C GLU A 181 24.78 25.30 -4.62
N ILE A 182 24.09 26.43 -4.85
CA ILE A 182 24.31 27.29 -6.03
C ILE A 182 25.77 27.78 -6.06
N ALA A 183 26.31 28.20 -4.92
CA ALA A 183 27.70 28.74 -4.85
C ALA A 183 28.77 27.67 -5.08
N SER A 184 28.49 26.40 -4.76
CA SER A 184 29.44 25.28 -4.86
C SER A 184 29.32 24.46 -6.15
N THR A 185 28.23 24.59 -6.88
CA THR A 185 28.00 23.83 -8.11
C THR A 185 28.57 24.55 -9.33
N PRO A 186 29.41 23.89 -10.13
CA PRO A 186 29.98 24.51 -11.33
C PRO A 186 28.92 24.87 -12.37
N ALA A 187 29.16 25.95 -13.12
CA ALA A 187 28.30 26.32 -14.25
C ALA A 187 28.13 25.16 -15.26
N GLY A 188 26.93 24.99 -15.76
CA GLY A 188 26.57 23.90 -16.67
C GLY A 188 26.10 22.61 -15.99
N PHE A 189 26.14 22.55 -14.65
CA PHE A 189 25.49 21.48 -13.89
C PHE A 189 24.21 22.01 -13.26
N ALA A 190 23.08 21.45 -13.67
CA ALA A 190 21.79 21.84 -13.12
C ALA A 190 21.55 21.22 -11.73
N ILE A 191 21.04 22.03 -10.81
CA ILE A 191 20.60 21.62 -9.48
C ILE A 191 19.11 21.30 -9.58
N PRO A 192 18.68 20.04 -9.42
CA PRO A 192 17.25 19.69 -9.39
C PRO A 192 16.61 20.26 -8.11
N LEU A 193 15.41 20.79 -8.24
CA LEU A 193 14.68 21.40 -7.12
C LEU A 193 13.50 20.54 -6.69
N CYS A 194 12.33 20.81 -7.29
CA CYS A 194 11.08 20.10 -6.99
C CYS A 194 10.22 20.01 -8.25
N GLN A 195 9.09 19.35 -8.09
CA GLN A 195 8.01 19.36 -9.07
C GLN A 195 6.80 20.06 -8.47
N ALA A 196 6.02 20.72 -9.32
CA ALA A 196 4.81 21.39 -8.90
C ALA A 196 3.76 21.36 -10.03
N SER A 197 2.49 21.42 -9.65
CA SER A 197 1.39 21.57 -10.61
C SER A 197 1.44 22.91 -11.31
N GLU A 198 0.64 23.04 -12.35
CA GLU A 198 0.47 24.33 -13.06
C GLU A 198 0.04 25.44 -12.09
N GLN A 199 -0.94 25.16 -11.23
CA GLN A 199 -1.48 26.14 -10.28
C GLN A 199 -0.44 26.57 -9.24
N GLU A 200 0.25 25.64 -8.59
CA GLU A 200 1.25 25.93 -7.57
C GLU A 200 2.45 26.69 -8.12
N SER A 201 2.88 26.35 -9.34
CA SER A 201 4.05 26.95 -9.98
C SER A 201 3.78 28.27 -10.70
N GLN A 202 2.53 28.69 -10.84
CA GLN A 202 2.16 29.87 -11.62
C GLN A 202 2.93 31.12 -11.19
N ARG A 203 3.09 31.33 -9.89
CA ARG A 203 3.80 32.49 -9.35
C ARG A 203 5.28 32.50 -9.74
N ILE A 204 6.01 31.44 -9.44
CA ILE A 204 7.46 31.38 -9.74
C ILE A 204 7.74 31.42 -11.25
N ARG A 205 6.88 30.78 -12.07
CA ARG A 205 6.98 30.83 -13.53
C ARG A 205 6.70 32.23 -14.10
N SER A 206 5.77 32.98 -13.46
CA SER A 206 5.50 34.37 -13.89
C SER A 206 6.64 35.33 -13.54
N ILE A 207 7.34 35.10 -12.44
CA ILE A 207 8.52 35.88 -12.03
C ILE A 207 9.73 35.48 -12.86
N ALA A 208 9.90 34.19 -13.17
CA ALA A 208 10.99 33.59 -13.93
C ALA A 208 12.38 34.11 -13.52
N PRO A 209 12.83 33.91 -12.26
CA PRO A 209 14.12 34.40 -11.82
C PRO A 209 15.26 33.85 -12.69
N SER A 210 16.31 34.64 -12.93
CA SER A 210 17.48 34.20 -13.72
C SER A 210 18.10 32.94 -13.11
N GLY A 211 18.42 31.97 -13.95
CA GLY A 211 18.95 30.67 -13.57
C GLY A 211 17.90 29.61 -13.29
N LEU A 212 16.65 29.97 -13.06
CA LEU A 212 15.57 29.01 -12.94
C LEU A 212 15.19 28.43 -14.32
N GLN A 213 15.11 27.14 -14.39
CA GLN A 213 14.64 26.40 -15.57
C GLN A 213 13.55 25.43 -15.14
N TRP A 214 12.64 25.13 -16.07
CA TRP A 214 11.62 24.11 -15.85
C TRP A 214 11.29 23.34 -17.13
N THR A 215 10.90 22.08 -16.93
CA THR A 215 10.40 21.22 -18.01
C THR A 215 8.95 20.87 -17.72
N GLU A 216 8.08 21.11 -18.68
CA GLU A 216 6.68 20.69 -18.61
C GLU A 216 6.54 19.22 -19.00
N TYR A 217 5.72 18.48 -18.25
CA TYR A 217 5.39 17.08 -18.53
C TYR A 217 4.03 16.73 -17.94
N THR A 218 3.46 15.61 -18.39
CA THR A 218 2.23 15.07 -17.79
C THR A 218 2.59 13.98 -16.80
N SER A 219 2.10 14.09 -15.57
CA SER A 219 2.35 13.13 -14.50
C SER A 219 1.08 12.83 -13.71
N ARG A 220 1.10 11.73 -12.95
CA ARG A 220 0.18 11.53 -11.84
C ARG A 220 0.49 12.59 -10.79
N TYR A 221 -0.50 13.39 -10.43
CA TYR A 221 -0.33 14.48 -9.47
C TYR A 221 -1.33 14.34 -8.32
N TYR A 222 -0.83 14.50 -7.09
CA TYR A 222 -1.60 14.47 -5.86
C TYR A 222 -1.75 15.90 -5.37
N PHE A 223 -2.99 16.39 -5.35
CA PHE A 223 -3.30 17.78 -5.07
C PHE A 223 -3.09 18.12 -3.58
N GLU A 224 -2.96 19.42 -3.27
CA GLU A 224 -2.73 19.93 -1.91
C GLU A 224 -1.54 19.23 -1.21
N GLN A 225 -0.44 19.01 -1.93
CA GLN A 225 0.76 18.31 -1.43
C GLN A 225 0.48 16.87 -0.95
N GLY A 226 -0.47 16.20 -1.61
CA GLY A 226 -0.83 14.82 -1.28
C GLY A 226 -1.76 14.69 -0.09
N VAL A 227 -2.73 15.62 0.06
CA VAL A 227 -3.76 15.52 1.10
C VAL A 227 -4.39 14.11 1.09
N GLY A 228 -4.52 13.50 2.25
CA GLY A 228 -4.99 12.12 2.40
C GLY A 228 -3.95 11.07 1.99
N SER A 229 -2.66 11.36 2.05
CA SER A 229 -1.58 10.48 1.57
C SER A 229 -1.69 9.03 2.04
N HIS A 230 -2.06 8.79 3.31
CA HIS A 230 -2.24 7.43 3.85
C HIS A 230 -3.50 6.72 3.35
N VAL A 231 -4.49 7.46 2.85
CA VAL A 231 -5.73 6.91 2.27
C VAL A 231 -5.57 6.78 0.76
N VAL A 232 -5.21 7.87 0.08
CA VAL A 232 -5.03 7.90 -1.38
C VAL A 232 -3.87 7.00 -1.80
N GLY A 233 -2.77 7.03 -1.05
CA GLY A 233 -1.56 6.28 -1.36
C GLY A 233 -0.68 7.00 -2.38
N TYR A 234 0.11 6.22 -3.08
CA TYR A 234 1.03 6.71 -4.11
C TYR A 234 1.26 5.68 -5.20
N THR A 235 1.79 6.14 -6.32
CA THR A 235 2.22 5.31 -7.44
C THR A 235 3.74 5.35 -7.60
N GLN A 236 4.30 4.29 -8.16
CA GLN A 236 5.71 4.19 -8.56
C GLN A 236 5.85 3.46 -9.88
N LEU A 237 6.97 3.66 -10.56
CA LEU A 237 7.36 2.80 -11.68
C LEU A 237 7.40 1.34 -11.23
N ILE A 238 7.05 0.44 -12.13
CA ILE A 238 7.14 -1.01 -11.90
C ILE A 238 8.61 -1.35 -11.56
N PRO A 239 8.89 -1.95 -10.39
CA PRO A 239 10.24 -2.35 -10.03
C PRO A 239 10.79 -3.42 -10.95
N ALA A 240 12.09 -3.41 -11.17
CA ALA A 240 12.74 -4.35 -12.09
C ALA A 240 12.51 -5.83 -11.71
N GLU A 241 12.45 -6.11 -10.42
CA GLU A 241 12.17 -7.46 -9.88
C GLU A 241 10.72 -7.93 -10.10
N GLU A 242 9.77 -7.02 -10.30
CA GLU A 242 8.37 -7.31 -10.56
C GLU A 242 8.03 -7.25 -12.07
N PHE A 243 8.98 -6.86 -12.91
CA PHE A 243 8.80 -6.57 -14.32
C PHE A 243 8.14 -7.73 -15.10
N GLU A 244 8.60 -8.96 -14.91
CA GLU A 244 8.05 -10.13 -15.59
C GLU A 244 6.60 -10.40 -15.18
N THR A 245 6.27 -10.22 -13.90
CA THR A 245 4.92 -10.39 -13.38
C THR A 245 3.95 -9.39 -14.03
N TYR A 246 4.33 -8.12 -14.07
CA TYR A 246 3.50 -7.09 -14.70
C TYR A 246 3.39 -7.24 -16.20
N ARG A 247 4.45 -7.69 -16.89
CA ARG A 247 4.42 -8.03 -18.31
C ARG A 247 3.38 -9.11 -18.62
N ARG A 248 3.31 -10.15 -17.81
CA ARG A 248 2.31 -11.22 -17.95
C ARG A 248 0.89 -10.75 -17.64
N LEU A 249 0.73 -9.67 -16.86
CA LEU A 249 -0.55 -8.99 -16.62
C LEU A 249 -0.92 -7.99 -17.73
N GLY A 250 -0.09 -7.82 -18.74
CA GLY A 250 -0.37 -6.94 -19.88
C GLY A 250 0.20 -5.53 -19.76
N TYR A 251 1.03 -5.26 -18.76
CA TYR A 251 1.74 -3.98 -18.66
C TYR A 251 2.95 -3.92 -19.59
N ARG A 252 3.24 -2.74 -20.12
CA ARG A 252 4.43 -2.51 -20.96
C ARG A 252 5.73 -2.57 -20.13
N GLY A 253 5.66 -2.20 -18.85
CA GLY A 253 6.72 -2.31 -17.88
C GLY A 253 7.41 -1.00 -17.51
N ASP A 254 7.08 0.11 -18.16
CA ASP A 254 7.54 1.46 -17.85
C ASP A 254 6.41 2.35 -17.29
N GLU A 255 5.28 1.73 -16.94
CA GLU A 255 4.16 2.40 -16.32
C GLU A 255 4.37 2.57 -14.81
N ILE A 256 3.59 3.51 -14.27
CA ILE A 256 3.41 3.66 -12.84
C ILE A 256 2.24 2.80 -12.38
N VAL A 257 2.40 2.14 -11.24
CA VAL A 257 1.38 1.30 -10.59
C VAL A 257 1.17 1.73 -9.15
N GLY A 258 -0.02 1.50 -8.61
CA GLY A 258 -0.36 1.81 -7.22
C GLY A 258 0.44 0.95 -6.24
N ARG A 259 1.03 1.58 -5.22
CA ARG A 259 1.87 0.90 -4.21
C ARG A 259 1.30 0.93 -2.80
N ALA A 260 0.35 1.82 -2.54
CA ALA A 260 -0.31 1.95 -1.24
C ALA A 260 -1.73 2.52 -1.39
N GLY A 261 -2.57 2.36 -0.37
CA GLY A 261 -3.87 2.99 -0.28
C GLY A 261 -4.81 2.68 -1.44
N ILE A 262 -5.65 3.65 -1.78
CA ILE A 262 -6.62 3.56 -2.89
C ILE A 262 -5.92 3.35 -4.24
N GLU A 263 -4.74 3.96 -4.46
CA GLU A 263 -3.97 3.74 -5.68
C GLU A 263 -3.66 2.25 -5.91
N GLN A 264 -3.32 1.52 -4.85
CA GLN A 264 -3.02 0.09 -4.91
C GLN A 264 -4.30 -0.76 -4.98
N TRP A 265 -5.26 -0.49 -4.09
CA TRP A 265 -6.51 -1.27 -4.05
C TRP A 265 -7.31 -1.16 -5.34
N ALA A 266 -7.37 0.06 -5.90
CA ALA A 266 -8.14 0.36 -7.10
C ALA A 266 -7.34 0.20 -8.39
N GLU A 267 -6.15 -0.42 -8.38
CA GLU A 267 -5.28 -0.56 -9.56
C GLU A 267 -6.05 -1.09 -10.77
N GLN A 268 -6.89 -2.12 -10.60
CA GLN A 268 -7.69 -2.73 -11.66
C GLN A 268 -8.70 -1.77 -12.31
N TYR A 269 -9.13 -0.72 -11.61
CA TYR A 269 -10.04 0.31 -12.12
C TYR A 269 -9.24 1.48 -12.70
N LEU A 270 -8.21 1.91 -11.96
CA LEU A 270 -7.42 3.10 -12.27
C LEU A 270 -6.45 2.88 -13.44
N SER A 271 -5.96 1.65 -13.69
CA SER A 271 -5.10 1.36 -14.84
C SER A 271 -5.87 1.25 -16.15
N GLY A 272 -7.19 1.05 -16.08
CA GLY A 272 -7.99 0.67 -17.23
C GLY A 272 -7.63 -0.72 -17.77
N GLN A 273 -8.10 -1.04 -18.94
CA GLN A 273 -7.69 -2.26 -19.62
C GLN A 273 -6.72 -1.91 -20.75
N HIS A 274 -5.49 -2.36 -20.63
CA HIS A 274 -4.49 -2.20 -21.69
C HIS A 274 -4.94 -2.95 -22.95
N GLY A 275 -4.55 -2.42 -24.09
CA GLY A 275 -4.69 -3.06 -25.40
C GLY A 275 -3.33 -3.21 -26.05
N GLY A 276 -3.32 -3.83 -27.21
CA GLY A 276 -2.09 -3.94 -27.99
C GLY A 276 -2.26 -4.77 -29.25
N THR A 277 -1.24 -4.73 -30.07
CA THR A 277 -1.13 -5.56 -31.27
C THR A 277 0.13 -6.39 -31.19
N LEU A 278 -0.02 -7.71 -31.22
CA LEU A 278 1.09 -8.65 -31.21
C LEU A 278 1.49 -8.99 -32.64
N TYR A 279 2.74 -8.71 -32.97
CA TYR A 279 3.36 -9.02 -34.25
C TYR A 279 4.45 -10.08 -34.12
N VAL A 280 4.66 -10.81 -35.21
CA VAL A 280 5.91 -11.54 -35.47
C VAL A 280 6.76 -10.71 -36.42
N VAL A 281 8.01 -10.48 -36.06
CA VAL A 281 8.93 -9.60 -36.76
C VAL A 281 10.19 -10.41 -37.13
N ASN A 282 10.69 -10.18 -38.32
CA ASN A 282 12.03 -10.68 -38.72
C ASN A 282 13.07 -9.68 -38.16
N PRO A 283 13.92 -10.08 -37.18
CA PRO A 283 14.86 -9.17 -36.54
C PRO A 283 15.98 -8.68 -37.47
N SER A 284 16.29 -9.45 -38.54
CA SER A 284 17.36 -9.10 -39.49
C SER A 284 16.95 -7.97 -40.44
N THR A 285 15.67 -7.91 -40.79
CA THR A 285 15.12 -6.93 -41.76
C THR A 285 14.24 -5.90 -41.11
N ASN A 286 13.92 -6.08 -39.82
CA ASN A 286 12.96 -5.29 -39.06
C ASN A 286 11.59 -5.17 -39.76
N THR A 287 11.14 -6.26 -40.42
CA THR A 287 9.86 -6.29 -41.13
C THR A 287 8.85 -7.15 -40.38
N ILE A 288 7.60 -6.72 -40.38
CA ILE A 288 6.47 -7.49 -39.84
C ILE A 288 6.22 -8.68 -40.74
N VAL A 289 6.31 -9.90 -40.19
CA VAL A 289 6.00 -11.16 -40.88
C VAL A 289 4.50 -11.40 -40.86
N THR A 290 3.87 -11.25 -39.68
CA THR A 290 2.43 -11.45 -39.52
C THR A 290 1.93 -10.76 -38.25
N LYS A 291 0.63 -10.51 -38.19
CA LYS A 291 -0.08 -10.11 -36.97
C LYS A 291 -0.66 -11.37 -36.32
N VAL A 292 -0.39 -11.58 -35.04
CA VAL A 292 -0.88 -12.73 -34.25
C VAL A 292 -2.25 -12.43 -33.62
N GLY A 293 -2.41 -11.24 -33.06
CA GLY A 293 -3.64 -10.81 -32.42
C GLY A 293 -3.64 -9.32 -32.11
N GLU A 294 -4.80 -8.77 -31.77
CA GLU A 294 -4.95 -7.36 -31.35
C GLU A 294 -6.11 -7.20 -30.38
N SER A 295 -6.02 -6.20 -29.53
CA SER A 295 -7.14 -5.70 -28.74
C SER A 295 -7.11 -4.19 -28.59
N GLN A 296 -8.29 -3.60 -28.42
CA GLN A 296 -8.41 -2.17 -28.13
C GLN A 296 -8.32 -1.92 -26.63
N PRO A 297 -7.65 -0.85 -26.20
CA PRO A 297 -7.64 -0.46 -24.78
C PRO A 297 -9.04 -0.03 -24.34
N LYS A 298 -9.36 -0.22 -23.05
CA LYS A 298 -10.53 0.39 -22.44
C LYS A 298 -10.07 1.48 -21.46
N ALA A 299 -10.75 2.61 -21.51
CA ALA A 299 -10.47 3.73 -20.61
C ALA A 299 -10.54 3.27 -19.13
N ALA A 300 -9.72 3.89 -18.32
CA ALA A 300 -9.74 3.70 -16.89
C ALA A 300 -11.01 4.29 -16.26
N ASP A 301 -11.45 3.69 -15.16
CA ASP A 301 -12.55 4.23 -14.36
C ASP A 301 -12.01 5.23 -13.33
N ALA A 302 -12.84 6.22 -12.99
CA ALA A 302 -12.58 7.10 -11.87
C ALA A 302 -13.06 6.48 -10.56
N VAL A 303 -12.37 6.79 -9.46
CA VAL A 303 -12.74 6.36 -8.12
C VAL A 303 -13.18 7.57 -7.29
N TYR A 304 -14.35 7.48 -6.65
CA TYR A 304 -14.89 8.49 -5.76
C TYR A 304 -14.84 7.99 -4.32
N LEU A 305 -14.21 8.76 -3.44
CA LEU A 305 -14.08 8.43 -2.03
C LEU A 305 -15.21 9.07 -1.22
N THR A 306 -15.38 8.60 0.01
CA THR A 306 -16.23 9.26 1.00
C THR A 306 -15.51 10.39 1.74
N ILE A 307 -14.21 10.49 1.56
CA ILE A 307 -13.37 11.57 2.14
C ILE A 307 -13.84 12.91 1.58
N ASP A 308 -14.02 13.89 2.48
CA ASP A 308 -14.13 15.31 2.14
C ASP A 308 -12.72 15.91 2.16
N ARG A 309 -12.23 16.40 1.05
CA ARG A 309 -10.86 16.90 0.89
C ARG A 309 -10.54 18.04 1.84
N ASN A 310 -11.48 18.97 2.03
CA ASN A 310 -11.28 20.11 2.93
C ASN A 310 -11.21 19.67 4.38
N LEU A 311 -12.14 18.80 4.82
CA LEU A 311 -12.14 18.24 6.15
C LEU A 311 -10.86 17.42 6.40
N GLN A 312 -10.42 16.63 5.43
CA GLN A 312 -9.17 15.88 5.50
C GLN A 312 -7.98 16.81 5.71
N TYR A 313 -7.86 17.86 4.88
CA TYR A 313 -6.79 18.86 4.99
C TYR A 313 -6.76 19.50 6.39
N TYR A 314 -7.88 20.02 6.87
CA TYR A 314 -7.91 20.64 8.21
C TYR A 314 -7.66 19.63 9.33
N THR A 315 -8.07 18.39 9.17
CA THR A 315 -7.78 17.31 10.13
C THR A 315 -6.28 17.03 10.20
N GLU A 316 -5.59 16.97 9.07
CA GLU A 316 -4.13 16.82 9.00
C GLU A 316 -3.42 18.02 9.63
N GLN A 317 -3.83 19.25 9.30
CA GLN A 317 -3.25 20.45 9.92
C GLN A 317 -3.43 20.47 11.44
N ALA A 318 -4.56 19.98 11.96
CA ALA A 318 -4.84 19.95 13.39
C ALA A 318 -3.91 19.02 14.18
N ILE A 319 -3.43 17.93 13.54
CA ILE A 319 -2.51 16.97 14.18
C ILE A 319 -1.05 17.14 13.74
N LYS A 320 -0.77 18.11 12.89
CA LYS A 320 0.59 18.37 12.39
C LYS A 320 1.54 18.71 13.53
N GLY A 321 2.70 18.07 13.55
CA GLY A 321 3.70 18.21 14.61
C GLY A 321 3.48 17.31 15.85
N PHE A 322 2.38 16.55 15.87
CA PHE A 322 2.16 15.48 16.84
C PHE A 322 2.44 14.12 16.17
N THR A 323 2.65 13.09 16.98
CA THR A 323 2.62 11.71 16.51
C THR A 323 1.28 11.09 16.90
N GLY A 324 0.43 10.80 15.92
CA GLY A 324 -0.91 10.30 16.20
C GLY A 324 -1.79 10.18 14.96
N ALA A 325 -3.10 10.04 15.19
CA ALA A 325 -4.08 9.96 14.12
C ALA A 325 -5.41 10.59 14.54
N ALA A 326 -6.20 10.99 13.55
CA ALA A 326 -7.58 11.43 13.71
C ALA A 326 -8.46 10.77 12.65
N VAL A 327 -9.66 10.34 13.06
CA VAL A 327 -10.67 9.71 12.19
C VAL A 327 -11.99 10.43 12.40
N VAL A 328 -12.63 10.81 11.31
CA VAL A 328 -13.96 11.41 11.31
C VAL A 328 -14.92 10.49 10.54
N LEU A 329 -15.94 10.01 11.24
CA LEU A 329 -16.98 9.15 10.67
C LEU A 329 -18.33 9.88 10.63
N GLU A 330 -19.10 9.63 9.59
CA GLU A 330 -20.52 9.95 9.59
C GLU A 330 -21.26 8.89 10.43
N ARG A 331 -21.87 9.33 11.53
CA ARG A 331 -22.46 8.43 12.54
C ARG A 331 -23.48 7.44 11.95
N ASP A 332 -24.38 7.94 11.11
CA ASP A 332 -25.54 7.16 10.68
C ASP A 332 -25.23 6.17 9.55
N THR A 333 -24.14 6.37 8.81
CA THR A 333 -23.77 5.54 7.65
C THR A 333 -22.45 4.79 7.83
N GLY A 334 -21.59 5.26 8.75
CA GLY A 334 -20.22 4.75 8.92
C GLY A 334 -19.24 5.23 7.84
N ARG A 335 -19.64 6.17 6.96
CA ARG A 335 -18.75 6.73 5.95
C ARG A 335 -17.56 7.42 6.62
N VAL A 336 -16.35 7.15 6.11
CA VAL A 336 -15.13 7.83 6.56
C VAL A 336 -15.06 9.17 5.84
N LEU A 337 -15.19 10.27 6.58
CA LEU A 337 -15.14 11.62 6.03
C LEU A 337 -13.72 12.21 6.06
N ALA A 338 -12.92 11.82 7.07
CA ALA A 338 -11.50 12.11 7.13
C ALA A 338 -10.75 11.01 7.89
N MET A 339 -9.52 10.74 7.47
CA MET A 339 -8.61 9.79 8.12
C MET A 339 -7.19 10.30 7.98
N ALA A 340 -6.69 10.92 9.04
CA ALA A 340 -5.38 11.55 9.07
C ALA A 340 -4.42 10.81 9.99
N SER A 341 -3.17 10.72 9.59
CA SER A 341 -2.05 10.18 10.38
C SER A 341 -0.88 11.15 10.34
N SER A 342 -0.18 11.32 11.45
CA SER A 342 0.99 12.19 11.56
C SER A 342 2.15 11.43 12.24
N PRO A 343 3.41 11.56 11.75
CA PRO A 343 3.80 12.32 10.56
C PRO A 343 3.22 11.74 9.28
N ASP A 344 2.97 12.61 8.31
CA ASP A 344 2.50 12.33 6.97
C ASP A 344 3.64 12.36 5.93
N PHE A 345 3.29 12.19 4.66
CA PHE A 345 4.22 12.28 3.54
C PHE A 345 3.52 12.88 2.31
N ASP A 346 4.31 13.47 1.41
CA ASP A 346 3.82 13.92 0.11
C ASP A 346 3.91 12.77 -0.91
N SER A 347 2.77 12.33 -1.41
CA SER A 347 2.67 11.27 -2.44
C SER A 347 3.40 11.66 -3.75
N ASN A 348 3.55 12.94 -4.05
CA ASN A 348 4.28 13.41 -5.21
C ASN A 348 5.79 13.13 -5.13
N ALA A 349 6.35 13.00 -3.91
CA ALA A 349 7.76 12.70 -3.72
C ALA A 349 8.20 11.37 -4.36
N PHE A 350 7.28 10.42 -4.50
CA PHE A 350 7.54 9.13 -5.16
C PHE A 350 7.58 9.22 -6.69
N GLN A 351 7.06 10.30 -7.28
CA GLN A 351 7.05 10.56 -8.73
C GLN A 351 8.26 11.36 -9.18
N ALA A 352 8.62 12.38 -8.40
CA ALA A 352 9.56 13.42 -8.78
C ALA A 352 11.03 12.99 -8.78
N ASN A 353 11.40 12.30 -7.78
CA ASN A 353 12.73 11.74 -7.58
C ASN A 353 12.44 10.47 -6.79
N PRO A 354 12.41 9.28 -7.40
CA PRO A 354 11.87 8.10 -6.75
C PRO A 354 12.64 7.80 -5.47
N ILE A 355 12.35 8.60 -4.44
CA ILE A 355 12.69 8.27 -3.07
C ILE A 355 11.97 6.96 -2.83
N GLN A 356 12.72 5.90 -2.74
CA GLN A 356 12.12 4.63 -2.40
C GLN A 356 11.48 4.75 -1.02
N ALA A 357 10.37 4.04 -0.81
CA ALA A 357 9.64 4.06 0.47
C ALA A 357 10.57 3.89 1.70
N GLY A 358 11.65 3.08 1.56
CA GLY A 358 12.66 2.92 2.59
C GLY A 358 13.43 4.20 2.92
N GLN A 359 13.80 4.99 1.92
CA GLN A 359 14.51 6.26 2.12
C GLN A 359 13.61 7.30 2.81
N LEU A 360 12.32 7.37 2.45
CA LEU A 360 11.38 8.25 3.13
C LEU A 360 11.18 7.84 4.59
N ALA A 361 11.08 6.54 4.87
CA ALA A 361 10.96 6.02 6.24
C ALA A 361 12.21 6.33 7.09
N GLU A 362 13.39 6.41 6.48
CA GLU A 362 14.63 6.83 7.16
C GLU A 362 14.65 8.34 7.44
N LEU A 363 14.17 9.16 6.48
CA LEU A 363 14.14 10.62 6.62
C LEU A 363 13.07 11.08 7.63
N ILE A 364 11.89 10.47 7.59
CA ILE A 364 10.76 10.79 8.47
C ILE A 364 10.24 9.46 9.08
N PRO A 365 10.83 9.00 10.20
CA PRO A 365 10.45 7.71 10.78
C PRO A 365 8.96 7.60 11.07
N GLY A 366 8.35 6.54 10.55
CA GLY A 366 6.93 6.25 10.72
C GLY A 366 5.97 7.07 9.86
N SER A 367 6.45 7.86 8.90
CA SER A 367 5.59 8.62 7.96
C SER A 367 4.73 7.74 7.07
N LEU A 368 5.18 6.54 6.73
CA LEU A 368 4.42 5.61 5.89
C LEU A 368 3.36 4.81 6.65
N LEU A 369 3.38 4.85 7.99
CA LEU A 369 2.42 4.11 8.80
C LEU A 369 1.08 4.84 8.83
N ASN A 370 0.03 4.21 8.32
CA ASN A 370 -1.34 4.67 8.54
C ASN A 370 -1.76 4.39 10.00
N ARG A 371 -1.44 5.34 10.89
CA ARG A 371 -1.74 5.18 12.33
C ARG A 371 -3.22 5.08 12.62
N ALA A 372 -4.06 5.66 11.76
CA ALA A 372 -5.50 5.60 11.93
C ALA A 372 -6.05 4.17 11.82
N ALA A 373 -5.54 3.39 10.87
CA ALA A 373 -6.01 2.03 10.58
C ALA A 373 -5.05 0.92 11.07
N GLN A 374 -3.74 1.21 11.20
CA GLN A 374 -2.72 0.21 11.52
C GLN A 374 -2.02 0.45 12.86
N GLY A 375 -2.05 1.70 13.38
CA GLY A 375 -1.47 1.99 14.69
C GLY A 375 -2.30 1.35 15.79
N GLN A 376 -1.65 0.61 16.69
CA GLN A 376 -2.29 -0.08 17.80
C GLN A 376 -1.92 0.61 19.12
N TYR A 377 -2.90 1.10 19.85
CA TYR A 377 -2.70 1.89 21.06
C TYR A 377 -3.58 1.39 22.20
N PRO A 378 -3.12 1.50 23.47
CA PRO A 378 -4.00 1.29 24.62
C PRO A 378 -5.04 2.40 24.65
N LEU A 379 -6.33 2.03 24.76
CA LEU A 379 -7.44 2.99 24.68
C LEU A 379 -7.53 3.89 25.91
N GLY A 380 -6.98 3.45 27.04
CA GLY A 380 -7.01 4.21 28.29
C GLY A 380 -8.43 4.46 28.78
N SER A 381 -8.67 5.61 29.39
CA SER A 381 -9.94 5.94 30.04
C SER A 381 -11.17 5.95 29.14
N VAL A 382 -11.04 6.03 27.82
CA VAL A 382 -12.17 5.87 26.88
C VAL A 382 -12.76 4.46 26.96
N PHE A 383 -11.94 3.46 27.29
CA PHE A 383 -12.37 2.07 27.49
C PHE A 383 -13.30 1.90 28.71
N LYS A 384 -13.34 2.84 29.64
CA LYS A 384 -14.24 2.81 30.82
C LYS A 384 -15.72 2.77 30.44
N ILE A 385 -16.10 3.27 29.26
CA ILE A 385 -17.46 3.13 28.72
C ILE A 385 -17.81 1.65 28.57
N ILE A 386 -16.89 0.85 28.04
CA ILE A 386 -17.04 -0.60 27.85
C ILE A 386 -17.08 -1.31 29.20
N THR A 387 -16.20 -0.93 30.13
CA THR A 387 -16.15 -1.48 31.48
C THR A 387 -17.45 -1.18 32.25
N MET A 388 -17.98 0.03 32.11
CA MET A 388 -19.27 0.41 32.68
C MET A 388 -20.40 -0.46 32.13
N ALA A 389 -20.45 -0.61 30.80
CA ALA A 389 -21.45 -1.45 30.14
C ALA A 389 -21.37 -2.91 30.62
N ALA A 390 -20.16 -3.50 30.69
CA ALA A 390 -19.96 -4.86 31.21
C ALA A 390 -20.37 -4.99 32.69
N GLY A 391 -20.05 -4.01 33.52
CA GLY A 391 -20.45 -3.97 34.92
C GLY A 391 -21.96 -3.95 35.10
N MET A 392 -22.66 -3.13 34.32
CA MET A 392 -24.13 -3.03 34.36
C MET A 392 -24.79 -4.30 33.80
N GLU A 393 -24.33 -4.81 32.66
CA GLU A 393 -24.86 -6.04 32.06
C GLU A 393 -24.67 -7.27 32.96
N SER A 394 -23.61 -7.27 33.78
CA SER A 394 -23.38 -8.34 34.77
C SER A 394 -24.47 -8.40 35.87
N GLY A 395 -25.21 -7.32 36.06
CA GLY A 395 -26.16 -7.16 37.17
C GLY A 395 -25.51 -6.91 38.55
N LEU A 396 -24.18 -6.78 38.63
CA LEU A 396 -23.44 -6.49 39.86
C LEU A 396 -23.34 -4.99 40.14
N PHE A 397 -23.54 -4.16 39.13
CA PHE A 397 -23.54 -2.70 39.21
C PHE A 397 -24.78 -2.12 38.52
N GLU A 398 -25.26 -1.02 39.04
CA GLU A 398 -26.32 -0.21 38.46
C GLU A 398 -25.92 1.25 38.44
N ALA A 399 -26.65 2.12 37.74
CA ALA A 399 -26.33 3.54 37.65
C ALA A 399 -26.24 4.22 39.02
N ALA A 400 -27.01 3.75 40.03
CA ALA A 400 -26.99 4.28 41.40
C ALA A 400 -25.87 3.66 42.27
N SER A 401 -25.09 2.68 41.75
CA SER A 401 -23.94 2.16 42.49
C SER A 401 -22.93 3.24 42.79
N THR A 402 -22.49 3.33 44.05
CA THR A 402 -21.56 4.37 44.49
C THR A 402 -20.21 3.80 44.94
N LEU A 403 -19.16 4.62 44.76
CA LEU A 403 -17.84 4.37 45.30
C LEU A 403 -17.20 5.67 45.78
N ASP A 404 -16.47 5.62 46.90
CA ASP A 404 -15.65 6.74 47.37
C ASP A 404 -14.31 6.77 46.58
N CYS A 405 -14.19 7.73 45.67
CA CYS A 405 -13.05 7.91 44.80
C CYS A 405 -11.94 8.70 45.48
N GLN A 406 -11.12 8.00 46.25
CA GLN A 406 -9.96 8.52 46.96
C GLN A 406 -8.69 8.46 46.09
N TYR A 407 -7.59 9.08 46.56
CA TYR A 407 -6.28 8.96 45.87
C TYR A 407 -5.83 7.52 45.78
N ASP A 408 -5.96 6.75 46.86
CA ASP A 408 -5.43 5.43 47.03
C ASP A 408 -6.53 4.38 46.89
N TRP A 409 -6.23 3.34 46.10
CA TRP A 409 -7.06 2.15 46.00
C TRP A 409 -6.23 0.90 46.38
N THR A 410 -6.73 0.13 47.33
CA THR A 410 -6.06 -1.03 47.93
C THR A 410 -6.80 -2.35 47.71
N GLY A 411 -7.61 -2.44 46.66
CA GLY A 411 -8.41 -3.63 46.38
C GLY A 411 -7.57 -4.89 46.07
N LEU A 412 -6.34 -4.73 45.57
CA LEU A 412 -5.34 -5.81 45.45
C LEU A 412 -4.46 -5.76 46.69
N SER A 413 -4.31 -6.91 47.38
CA SER A 413 -3.73 -7.00 48.72
C SER A 413 -2.24 -6.63 48.84
N ASP A 414 -1.54 -6.48 47.73
CA ASP A 414 -0.09 -6.33 47.67
C ASP A 414 0.41 -4.99 47.13
N THR A 415 -0.50 -4.17 46.56
CA THR A 415 -0.13 -2.90 45.95
C THR A 415 -1.18 -1.83 46.15
N VAL A 416 -0.73 -0.62 46.50
CA VAL A 416 -1.54 0.60 46.45
C VAL A 416 -1.49 1.15 45.03
N ARG A 417 -2.66 1.44 44.45
CA ARG A 417 -2.77 2.09 43.16
C ARG A 417 -3.31 3.50 43.39
N HIS A 418 -2.80 4.45 42.61
CA HIS A 418 -3.15 5.85 42.76
C HIS A 418 -4.06 6.30 41.63
N ASP A 419 -5.10 7.06 41.97
CA ASP A 419 -5.93 7.77 41.01
C ASP A 419 -5.11 8.85 40.27
N TRP A 420 -5.56 9.28 39.10
CA TRP A 420 -4.91 10.33 38.32
C TRP A 420 -4.89 11.68 39.08
N THR A 421 -5.87 11.96 39.95
CA THR A 421 -5.91 13.14 40.79
C THR A 421 -4.75 13.20 41.80
N TRP A 422 -4.27 12.05 42.30
CA TRP A 422 -3.06 11.95 43.11
C TRP A 422 -1.83 12.43 42.33
N GLN A 423 -1.67 11.97 41.07
CA GLN A 423 -0.53 12.38 40.26
C GLN A 423 -0.52 13.90 40.04
N HIS A 424 -1.68 14.49 39.75
CA HIS A 424 -1.81 15.94 39.60
C HIS A 424 -1.48 16.69 40.89
N CYS A 425 -1.89 16.15 42.04
CA CYS A 425 -1.52 16.70 43.34
C CYS A 425 0.00 16.69 43.56
N GLU A 426 0.69 15.56 43.27
CA GLU A 426 2.15 15.45 43.38
C GLU A 426 2.87 16.42 42.43
N ASP A 427 2.38 16.55 41.18
CA ASP A 427 2.91 17.50 40.20
C ASP A 427 2.75 18.98 40.66
N ARG A 428 1.66 19.30 41.35
CA ARG A 428 1.45 20.64 41.97
C ARG A 428 2.39 20.85 43.16
N ARG A 429 2.52 19.85 44.05
CA ARG A 429 3.46 19.88 45.18
C ARG A 429 4.90 20.07 44.72
N ALA A 430 5.29 19.39 43.67
CA ALA A 430 6.64 19.52 43.07
C ALA A 430 6.91 20.96 42.57
N ARG A 431 5.86 21.70 42.25
CA ARG A 431 5.90 23.11 41.84
C ARG A 431 5.64 24.10 43.03
N GLY A 432 5.56 23.61 44.26
CA GLY A 432 5.31 24.41 45.45
C GLY A 432 3.87 24.94 45.55
N GLN A 433 2.90 24.25 44.97
CA GLN A 433 1.48 24.60 44.96
C GLN A 433 0.68 23.63 45.84
N ASP A 434 -0.43 24.11 46.43
CA ASP A 434 -1.34 23.26 47.18
C ASP A 434 -2.23 22.40 46.29
N CYS A 435 -2.70 21.26 46.82
CA CYS A 435 -3.66 20.37 46.16
C CYS A 435 -5.09 20.82 46.43
N ASP A 436 -5.52 21.89 45.79
CA ASP A 436 -6.79 22.58 46.06
C ASP A 436 -7.69 22.76 44.83
N THR A 437 -7.27 22.20 43.69
CA THR A 437 -8.03 22.25 42.44
C THR A 437 -8.84 20.97 42.23
N PRO A 438 -9.97 21.03 41.49
CA PRO A 438 -10.82 19.85 41.24
C PRO A 438 -10.09 18.66 40.60
N ASP A 439 -8.98 18.89 39.90
CA ASP A 439 -8.12 17.87 39.26
C ASP A 439 -7.00 17.38 40.18
N SER A 440 -6.83 17.97 41.36
CA SER A 440 -5.78 17.62 42.31
C SER A 440 -6.30 17.22 43.70
N ILE A 441 -7.61 17.12 43.90
CA ILE A 441 -8.24 16.59 45.12
C ILE A 441 -9.00 15.29 44.82
N PRO A 442 -9.19 14.39 45.81
CA PRO A 442 -10.06 13.22 45.67
C PRO A 442 -11.46 13.62 45.21
N SER A 443 -12.06 12.83 44.33
CA SER A 443 -13.40 13.15 43.81
C SER A 443 -14.55 12.83 44.80
N GLY A 444 -14.25 12.09 45.88
CA GLY A 444 -15.24 11.70 46.89
C GLY A 444 -16.20 10.63 46.44
N VAL A 445 -17.37 10.57 47.09
CA VAL A 445 -18.40 9.57 46.77
C VAL A 445 -19.09 9.92 45.44
N LEU A 446 -18.97 9.04 44.47
CA LEU A 446 -19.52 9.17 43.10
C LEU A 446 -20.46 8.03 42.79
N THR A 447 -21.54 8.31 42.06
CA THR A 447 -22.33 7.32 41.35
C THR A 447 -21.57 6.81 40.13
N LEU A 448 -21.99 5.69 39.53
CA LEU A 448 -21.30 5.10 38.36
C LEU A 448 -21.18 6.08 37.16
N PRO A 449 -22.24 6.81 36.76
CA PRO A 449 -22.11 7.85 35.73
C PRO A 449 -21.16 9.00 36.12
N GLU A 450 -21.20 9.44 37.38
CA GLU A 450 -20.27 10.46 37.89
C GLU A 450 -18.83 9.95 37.93
N GLY A 451 -18.62 8.65 38.24
CA GLY A 451 -17.34 7.97 38.18
C GLY A 451 -16.76 7.95 36.75
N LEU A 452 -17.62 7.72 35.74
CA LEU A 452 -17.22 7.81 34.33
C LEU A 452 -16.88 9.27 33.96
N MET A 453 -17.74 10.24 34.30
CA MET A 453 -17.54 11.66 34.01
C MET A 453 -16.24 12.18 34.66
N ARG A 454 -15.92 11.74 35.86
CA ARG A 454 -14.70 12.11 36.60
C ARG A 454 -13.49 11.23 36.21
N SER A 455 -13.69 10.23 35.36
CA SER A 455 -12.65 9.27 34.98
C SER A 455 -11.96 8.61 36.20
N CYS A 456 -12.72 8.35 37.28
CA CYS A 456 -12.20 7.80 38.54
C CYS A 456 -11.63 6.39 38.31
N ASN A 457 -10.31 6.21 38.37
CA ASN A 457 -9.68 4.90 38.21
C ASN A 457 -10.11 3.90 39.30
N PRO A 458 -10.14 4.27 40.63
CA PRO A 458 -10.61 3.38 41.70
C PRO A 458 -11.95 2.73 41.40
N PHE A 459 -12.92 3.46 40.85
CA PHE A 459 -14.24 2.94 40.54
C PHE A 459 -14.15 1.81 39.50
N PHE A 460 -13.41 2.02 38.42
CA PHE A 460 -13.29 1.05 37.34
C PHE A 460 -12.38 -0.12 37.69
N TRP A 461 -11.35 0.08 38.51
CA TRP A 461 -10.58 -1.02 39.11
C TRP A 461 -11.47 -1.90 39.98
N GLN A 462 -12.38 -1.29 40.77
CA GLN A 462 -13.31 -2.04 41.61
C GLN A 462 -14.30 -2.86 40.78
N ILE A 463 -14.81 -2.30 39.65
CA ILE A 463 -15.64 -3.06 38.72
C ILE A 463 -14.88 -4.28 38.20
N GLY A 464 -13.66 -4.09 37.68
CA GLY A 464 -12.84 -5.18 37.18
C GLY A 464 -12.58 -6.26 38.22
N LEU A 465 -12.17 -5.86 39.43
CA LEU A 465 -11.92 -6.80 40.53
C LEU A 465 -13.19 -7.55 40.96
N THR A 466 -14.32 -6.87 41.07
CA THR A 466 -15.61 -7.48 41.44
C THR A 466 -16.06 -8.52 40.40
N LEU A 467 -15.94 -8.20 39.12
CA LEU A 467 -16.26 -9.15 38.04
C LEU A 467 -15.33 -10.39 38.12
N PHE A 468 -14.03 -10.18 38.31
CA PHE A 468 -13.08 -11.28 38.46
C PHE A 468 -13.40 -12.20 39.64
N GLN A 469 -13.69 -11.63 40.80
CA GLN A 469 -14.05 -12.36 42.04
C GLN A 469 -15.37 -13.14 41.92
N ASN A 470 -16.27 -12.71 41.03
CA ASN A 470 -17.55 -13.37 40.75
C ASN A 470 -17.52 -14.32 39.56
N ASN A 471 -16.34 -14.80 39.13
CA ASN A 471 -16.13 -15.70 37.99
C ASN A 471 -16.60 -15.13 36.65
N ARG A 472 -16.54 -13.81 36.47
CA ARG A 472 -16.91 -13.08 35.27
C ARG A 472 -15.68 -12.39 34.63
N ALA A 473 -14.54 -13.04 34.64
CA ALA A 473 -13.28 -12.49 34.19
C ALA A 473 -13.30 -12.03 32.72
N ASN A 474 -14.13 -12.66 31.87
CA ASN A 474 -14.17 -12.34 30.44
C ASN A 474 -15.24 -11.30 30.07
N ASP A 475 -16.07 -10.82 31.01
CA ASP A 475 -17.19 -9.95 30.67
C ASP A 475 -16.76 -8.64 30.02
N ILE A 476 -15.68 -7.99 30.51
CA ILE A 476 -15.14 -6.77 29.90
C ILE A 476 -14.58 -7.04 28.50
N ALA A 477 -13.81 -8.12 28.32
CA ALA A 477 -13.26 -8.50 27.03
C ALA A 477 -14.35 -8.87 26.03
N ASN A 478 -15.38 -9.59 26.47
CA ASN A 478 -16.54 -9.94 25.64
C ASN A 478 -17.34 -8.70 25.24
N MET A 479 -17.54 -7.75 26.16
CA MET A 479 -18.21 -6.49 25.87
C MET A 479 -17.40 -5.67 24.85
N ALA A 480 -16.06 -5.60 25.00
CA ALA A 480 -15.19 -4.93 24.03
C ALA A 480 -15.31 -5.53 22.63
N ARG A 481 -15.33 -6.86 22.53
CA ARG A 481 -15.53 -7.57 21.26
C ARG A 481 -16.93 -7.32 20.68
N ALA A 482 -17.97 -7.26 21.53
CA ALA A 482 -19.33 -6.93 21.10
C ALA A 482 -19.44 -5.52 20.52
N PHE A 483 -18.65 -4.57 21.01
CA PHE A 483 -18.46 -3.24 20.41
C PHE A 483 -17.51 -3.24 19.19
N GLY A 484 -17.03 -4.43 18.79
CA GLY A 484 -16.19 -4.60 17.59
C GLY A 484 -14.70 -4.29 17.79
N LEU A 485 -14.23 -4.10 19.02
CA LEU A 485 -12.81 -3.96 19.29
C LEU A 485 -12.09 -5.33 19.21
N GLY A 486 -10.83 -5.34 18.81
CA GLY A 486 -10.06 -6.57 18.65
C GLY A 486 -10.38 -7.36 17.38
N SER A 487 -11.05 -6.74 16.40
CA SER A 487 -11.32 -7.27 15.07
C SER A 487 -11.29 -6.16 14.02
N ALA A 488 -10.92 -6.50 12.79
CA ALA A 488 -10.95 -5.57 11.67
C ALA A 488 -12.32 -4.88 11.53
N THR A 489 -12.33 -3.63 11.08
CA THR A 489 -13.57 -2.87 10.88
C THR A 489 -14.32 -3.29 9.63
N GLY A 490 -13.60 -3.92 8.67
CA GLY A 490 -14.11 -4.35 7.38
C GLY A 490 -13.90 -3.32 6.27
N ILE A 491 -13.05 -2.33 6.49
CA ILE A 491 -12.60 -1.44 5.41
C ILE A 491 -11.62 -2.19 4.52
N GLU A 492 -12.04 -2.56 3.30
CA GLU A 492 -11.23 -3.40 2.39
C GLU A 492 -10.26 -2.59 1.55
N GLN A 493 -10.45 -1.27 1.45
CA GLN A 493 -9.76 -0.38 0.54
C GLN A 493 -8.38 0.04 1.03
N ILE A 494 -8.10 -0.12 2.31
CA ILE A 494 -6.81 0.18 2.94
C ILE A 494 -6.42 -0.95 3.89
N ALA A 495 -5.13 -1.12 4.12
CA ALA A 495 -4.65 -2.07 5.11
C ALA A 495 -5.05 -1.64 6.53
N GLU A 496 -5.65 -2.54 7.30
CA GLU A 496 -6.01 -2.30 8.70
C GLU A 496 -5.50 -3.42 9.62
N GLU A 497 -5.28 -3.08 10.89
CA GLU A 497 -4.93 -4.00 11.95
C GLU A 497 -6.13 -4.32 12.83
N SER A 498 -6.23 -5.58 13.26
CA SER A 498 -7.36 -6.05 14.06
C SER A 498 -7.32 -5.56 15.51
N GLY A 499 -6.18 -5.03 15.98
CA GLY A 499 -6.00 -4.76 17.40
C GLY A 499 -5.93 -6.05 18.24
N ARG A 500 -5.97 -5.89 19.54
CA ARG A 500 -5.87 -7.01 20.48
C ARG A 500 -6.71 -6.79 21.73
N ILE A 501 -7.64 -7.70 21.98
CA ILE A 501 -8.42 -7.78 23.23
C ILE A 501 -8.24 -9.20 23.78
N VAL A 502 -7.58 -9.33 24.93
CA VAL A 502 -7.25 -10.61 25.54
C VAL A 502 -8.10 -10.84 26.78
N ASP A 503 -8.50 -12.08 27.02
CA ASP A 503 -9.17 -12.49 28.25
C ASP A 503 -8.15 -12.39 29.40
N PRO A 504 -8.46 -11.65 30.50
CA PRO A 504 -7.48 -11.39 31.54
C PRO A 504 -7.22 -12.65 32.38
N PRO A 505 -5.96 -13.12 32.46
CA PRO A 505 -5.63 -14.36 33.18
C PRO A 505 -5.57 -14.19 34.72
N SER A 506 -5.52 -12.95 35.21
CA SER A 506 -5.40 -12.66 36.62
C SER A 506 -6.23 -11.43 37.03
N ALA A 507 -6.42 -11.26 38.35
CA ALA A 507 -7.08 -10.07 38.92
C ALA A 507 -6.33 -8.77 38.55
N ILE A 508 -5.01 -8.81 38.48
CA ILE A 508 -4.18 -7.64 38.10
C ILE A 508 -4.45 -7.26 36.65
N ASP A 509 -4.50 -8.25 35.75
CA ASP A 509 -4.78 -8.03 34.33
C ASP A 509 -6.19 -7.48 34.12
N MET A 510 -7.18 -8.02 34.86
CA MET A 510 -8.57 -7.54 34.83
C MET A 510 -8.70 -6.08 35.29
N VAL A 511 -8.01 -5.71 36.35
CA VAL A 511 -7.97 -4.35 36.89
C VAL A 511 -7.30 -3.38 35.89
N ASN A 512 -6.22 -3.80 35.24
CA ASN A 512 -5.57 -3.01 34.18
C ASN A 512 -6.51 -2.85 32.96
N GLN A 513 -7.12 -3.96 32.53
CA GLN A 513 -8.05 -3.95 31.40
C GLN A 513 -9.25 -3.04 31.65
N ALA A 514 -9.77 -3.00 32.89
CA ALA A 514 -10.91 -2.17 33.26
C ALA A 514 -10.73 -0.68 33.03
N ILE A 515 -9.51 -0.20 32.89
CA ILE A 515 -9.17 1.18 32.53
C ILE A 515 -8.51 1.30 31.15
N GLY A 516 -8.62 0.26 30.31
CA GLY A 516 -8.08 0.27 28.95
C GLY A 516 -6.56 0.23 28.88
N GLN A 517 -5.92 -0.40 29.85
CA GLN A 517 -4.47 -0.60 29.93
C GLN A 517 -4.13 -2.11 29.79
N GLY A 518 -2.85 -2.43 29.83
CA GLY A 518 -2.36 -3.79 29.68
C GLY A 518 -2.48 -4.28 28.24
N GLU A 519 -3.12 -5.41 28.03
CA GLU A 519 -3.23 -6.09 26.72
C GLU A 519 -4.38 -5.54 25.84
N VAL A 520 -4.89 -4.32 26.11
CA VAL A 520 -5.85 -3.63 25.25
C VAL A 520 -5.09 -2.84 24.21
N GLN A 521 -5.20 -3.27 22.95
CA GLN A 521 -4.58 -2.63 21.79
C GLN A 521 -5.65 -2.45 20.72
N VAL A 522 -5.91 -1.21 20.30
CA VAL A 522 -6.95 -0.88 19.32
C VAL A 522 -6.46 0.19 18.36
N THR A 523 -7.05 0.24 17.16
CA THR A 523 -6.75 1.30 16.19
C THR A 523 -7.69 2.49 16.40
N PRO A 524 -7.27 3.73 16.06
CA PRO A 524 -8.15 4.90 16.06
C PRO A 524 -9.43 4.73 15.25
N LEU A 525 -9.37 4.00 14.13
CA LEU A 525 -10.53 3.66 13.31
C LEU A 525 -11.55 2.80 14.09
N GLN A 526 -11.07 1.79 14.83
CA GLN A 526 -11.93 0.98 15.70
C GLN A 526 -12.58 1.82 16.80
N VAL A 527 -11.83 2.77 17.37
CA VAL A 527 -12.35 3.69 18.38
C VAL A 527 -13.44 4.58 17.80
N ALA A 528 -13.21 5.17 16.62
CA ALA A 528 -14.21 6.00 15.96
C ALA A 528 -15.50 5.21 15.68
N ARG A 529 -15.39 3.95 15.20
CA ARG A 529 -16.53 3.05 14.98
C ARG A 529 -17.26 2.75 16.29
N PHE A 530 -16.55 2.42 17.34
CA PHE A 530 -17.10 2.16 18.66
C PHE A 530 -17.89 3.35 19.22
N ILE A 531 -17.37 4.58 19.06
CA ILE A 531 -18.04 5.80 19.55
C ILE A 531 -19.25 6.14 18.66
N ALA A 532 -19.26 5.77 17.39
CA ALA A 532 -20.38 6.00 16.47
C ALA A 532 -21.56 5.03 16.71
N ALA A 533 -21.33 3.87 17.31
CA ALA A 533 -22.33 2.85 17.60
C ALA A 533 -23.15 3.21 18.86
#